data_34937f3be2358488e7a0b9f66f90f999
#
_entry.id   34937f3be2358488e7a0b9f66f90f999
#
_cell.length_a   1.000
_cell.length_b   1.000
_cell.length_c   1.000
_cell.angle_alpha   90.00
_cell.angle_beta   90.00
_cell.angle_gamma   90.00
#
_symmetry.space_group_name_H-M   'P 1'
#
loop_
_entity.id
_entity.type
_entity.pdbx_description
1 polymer ?
#
loop_
_entity_poly.entity_id
_entity_poly.type
_entity_poly.pdbx_seq_one_letter_code
_entity_poly.pdbx_strand_id
1 'polypeptide(L)'
;MEDLDVSAFIEQQIQAVKEVLGENKAIVAVSGGVDSTVSAVITHKAIGDNLVCVFIDDNFMRLGEAEQVKNMLSSEPLNLPVRILNERQRFMETLNGLSDAEEKRKAFRETFYQTLRDAAEEEECEYLIQGTIKADIDETSSGIKSQHNILEQIGIDPVERYGFHVIEPLKSLYKYQVREVARTLLIPPELAERQPFPGPGLSIRVVGQITAEKLDELKKATFIVEEQLGPHSPSQYFAAIFSGEAPKELKVLRRDAAELLEISENHVRAGMLIEKTTGIQAGKRSYGTLLTMSLLDDSGRTVDPNYEQLSKIRNYVFDNYPEATRLVLLVDKRDSPGYTVTIRAVKTRDYLTAKIMQLPWTTLLEAASKIFDSCPNVSRVYYDLTPKPPATIEYE
;
A
#
# COMPACT_ATOMS: atom_id res chain seq x y z
N MET A 1 2.42 -13.21 -27.39
CA MET A 1 1.20 -12.89 -26.61
C MET A 1 0.20 -12.37 -27.62
N GLU A 2 -0.95 -13.00 -27.73
CA GLU A 2 -2.02 -12.50 -28.58
C GLU A 2 -2.47 -11.13 -28.06
N ASP A 3 -2.60 -10.16 -28.95
CA ASP A 3 -3.12 -8.84 -28.60
C ASP A 3 -4.57 -9.01 -28.15
N LEU A 4 -4.92 -8.45 -26.99
CA LEU A 4 -6.27 -8.49 -26.45
C LEU A 4 -7.17 -7.61 -27.32
N ASP A 5 -8.21 -8.19 -27.92
CA ASP A 5 -9.30 -7.37 -28.46
C ASP A 5 -10.14 -6.82 -27.28
N VAL A 6 -9.80 -5.60 -26.87
CA VAL A 6 -10.37 -4.95 -25.69
C VAL A 6 -11.87 -4.76 -25.85
N SER A 7 -12.35 -4.37 -27.04
CA SER A 7 -13.78 -4.12 -27.29
C SER A 7 -14.58 -5.43 -27.20
N ALA A 8 -14.09 -6.47 -27.86
CA ALA A 8 -14.71 -7.80 -27.80
C ALA A 8 -14.71 -8.34 -26.35
N PHE A 9 -13.60 -8.15 -25.61
CA PHE A 9 -13.54 -8.54 -24.19
C PHE A 9 -14.60 -7.84 -23.34
N ILE A 10 -14.74 -6.51 -23.49
CA ILE A 10 -15.75 -5.74 -22.73
C ILE A 10 -17.15 -6.26 -23.01
N GLU A 11 -17.51 -6.42 -24.30
CA GLU A 11 -18.83 -6.92 -24.70
C GLU A 11 -19.09 -8.34 -24.15
N GLN A 12 -18.08 -9.22 -24.24
CA GLN A 12 -18.18 -10.57 -23.70
C GLN A 12 -18.39 -10.57 -22.17
N GLN A 13 -17.66 -9.73 -21.44
CA GLN A 13 -17.82 -9.66 -19.98
C GLN A 13 -19.17 -9.06 -19.58
N ILE A 14 -19.65 -8.02 -20.27
CA ILE A 14 -21.00 -7.46 -20.03
C ILE A 14 -22.05 -8.56 -20.22
N GLN A 15 -21.96 -9.33 -21.31
CA GLN A 15 -22.91 -10.41 -21.59
C GLN A 15 -22.83 -11.53 -20.56
N ALA A 16 -21.62 -11.95 -20.17
CA ALA A 16 -21.41 -13.00 -19.18
C ALA A 16 -21.96 -12.61 -17.79
N VAL A 17 -21.69 -11.36 -17.35
CA VAL A 17 -22.23 -10.83 -16.10
C VAL A 17 -23.76 -10.77 -16.14
N LYS A 18 -24.34 -10.31 -17.25
CA LYS A 18 -25.79 -10.25 -17.43
C LYS A 18 -26.46 -11.62 -17.41
N GLU A 19 -25.83 -12.64 -18.01
CA GLU A 19 -26.35 -14.02 -18.02
C GLU A 19 -26.33 -14.64 -16.62
N VAL A 20 -25.27 -14.36 -15.82
CA VAL A 20 -25.17 -14.90 -14.45
C VAL A 20 -26.12 -14.19 -13.49
N LEU A 21 -26.21 -12.86 -13.56
CA LEU A 21 -27.01 -12.07 -12.63
C LEU A 21 -28.49 -12.04 -12.97
N GLY A 22 -28.86 -12.03 -14.26
CA GLY A 22 -30.24 -11.85 -14.69
C GLY A 22 -30.83 -10.56 -14.13
N GLU A 23 -31.86 -10.69 -13.29
CA GLU A 23 -32.52 -9.57 -12.60
C GLU A 23 -32.05 -9.38 -11.15
N ASN A 24 -31.08 -10.21 -10.68
CA ASN A 24 -30.57 -10.11 -9.32
C ASN A 24 -29.72 -8.87 -9.11
N LYS A 25 -29.70 -8.39 -7.87
CA LYS A 25 -28.81 -7.32 -7.44
C LYS A 25 -27.42 -7.85 -7.11
N ALA A 26 -26.43 -7.02 -7.37
CA ALA A 26 -25.04 -7.29 -6.98
C ALA A 26 -24.44 -6.09 -6.25
N ILE A 27 -23.52 -6.36 -5.32
CA ILE A 27 -22.76 -5.33 -4.61
C ILE A 27 -21.30 -5.32 -5.07
N VAL A 28 -20.69 -4.14 -5.17
CA VAL A 28 -19.26 -3.96 -5.43
C VAL A 28 -18.66 -2.98 -4.45
N ALA A 29 -17.53 -3.35 -3.84
CA ALA A 29 -16.72 -2.40 -3.09
C ALA A 29 -15.73 -1.71 -4.04
N VAL A 30 -15.92 -0.41 -4.25
CA VAL A 30 -15.03 0.42 -5.05
C VAL A 30 -13.99 1.08 -4.14
N SER A 31 -12.71 0.78 -4.35
CA SER A 31 -11.60 1.31 -3.56
C SER A 31 -10.92 2.54 -4.20
N GLY A 32 -11.41 3.00 -5.34
CA GLY A 32 -10.71 3.99 -6.17
C GLY A 32 -9.49 3.43 -6.93
N GLY A 33 -9.26 2.13 -6.85
CA GLY A 33 -8.30 1.42 -7.69
C GLY A 33 -8.90 1.03 -9.04
N VAL A 34 -8.06 0.93 -10.08
CA VAL A 34 -8.51 0.66 -11.45
C VAL A 34 -9.29 -0.66 -11.57
N ASP A 35 -8.91 -1.70 -10.83
CA ASP A 35 -9.52 -3.03 -10.96
C ASP A 35 -10.97 -3.04 -10.47
N SER A 36 -11.23 -2.52 -9.26
CA SER A 36 -12.58 -2.41 -8.72
C SER A 36 -13.45 -1.46 -9.56
N THR A 37 -12.85 -0.38 -10.08
CA THR A 37 -13.55 0.58 -10.94
C THR A 37 -13.96 -0.04 -12.27
N VAL A 38 -13.05 -0.74 -12.96
CA VAL A 38 -13.36 -1.43 -14.23
C VAL A 38 -14.43 -2.50 -14.02
N SER A 39 -14.33 -3.29 -12.96
CA SER A 39 -15.34 -4.31 -12.62
C SER A 39 -16.71 -3.67 -12.36
N ALA A 40 -16.77 -2.56 -11.62
CA ALA A 40 -17.99 -1.82 -11.37
C ALA A 40 -18.61 -1.26 -12.66
N VAL A 41 -17.80 -0.66 -13.54
CA VAL A 41 -18.30 -0.09 -14.81
C VAL A 41 -18.84 -1.17 -15.75
N ILE A 42 -18.13 -2.30 -15.91
CA ILE A 42 -18.60 -3.45 -16.73
C ILE A 42 -19.93 -3.97 -16.16
N THR A 43 -20.02 -4.16 -14.84
CA THR A 43 -21.23 -4.68 -14.21
C THR A 43 -22.38 -3.68 -14.30
N HIS A 44 -22.13 -2.38 -14.09
CA HIS A 44 -23.16 -1.36 -14.25
C HIS A 44 -23.71 -1.30 -15.69
N LYS A 45 -22.84 -1.49 -16.70
CA LYS A 45 -23.29 -1.62 -18.10
C LYS A 45 -24.13 -2.88 -18.34
N ALA A 46 -23.94 -3.94 -17.55
CA ALA A 46 -24.68 -5.19 -17.67
C ALA A 46 -26.07 -5.15 -17.02
N ILE A 47 -26.17 -4.61 -15.79
CA ILE A 47 -27.39 -4.69 -14.95
C ILE A 47 -27.92 -3.34 -14.47
N GLY A 48 -27.29 -2.22 -14.86
CA GLY A 48 -27.76 -0.86 -14.52
C GLY A 48 -27.93 -0.64 -13.02
N ASP A 49 -29.11 -0.17 -12.63
CA ASP A 49 -29.44 0.20 -11.25
C ASP A 49 -29.51 -0.99 -10.26
N ASN A 50 -29.42 -2.23 -10.76
CA ASN A 50 -29.30 -3.40 -9.91
C ASN A 50 -27.88 -3.57 -9.33
N LEU A 51 -26.91 -2.72 -9.71
CA LEU A 51 -25.60 -2.68 -9.10
C LEU A 51 -25.56 -1.69 -7.93
N VAL A 52 -25.25 -2.19 -6.74
CA VAL A 52 -24.98 -1.39 -5.54
C VAL A 52 -23.48 -1.12 -5.44
N CYS A 53 -23.07 0.13 -5.63
CA CYS A 53 -21.67 0.54 -5.50
C CYS A 53 -21.42 1.15 -4.12
N VAL A 54 -20.52 0.54 -3.33
CA VAL A 54 -20.16 1.06 -2.00
C VAL A 54 -18.68 1.39 -1.90
N PHE A 55 -18.37 2.50 -1.26
CA PHE A 55 -17.03 2.81 -0.78
C PHE A 55 -17.02 2.64 0.75
N ILE A 56 -16.18 1.75 1.27
CA ILE A 56 -16.05 1.55 2.71
C ILE A 56 -15.00 2.54 3.24
N ASP A 57 -15.45 3.53 4.00
CA ASP A 57 -14.57 4.43 4.73
C ASP A 57 -14.18 3.78 6.06
N ASP A 58 -13.10 3.04 6.02
CA ASP A 58 -12.57 2.19 7.08
C ASP A 58 -11.59 2.91 8.02
N ASN A 59 -11.36 4.20 7.83
CA ASN A 59 -10.35 5.02 8.50
C ASN A 59 -8.89 4.75 8.11
N PHE A 60 -8.58 3.73 7.31
CA PHE A 60 -7.21 3.40 6.88
C PHE A 60 -6.92 3.79 5.43
N MET A 61 -7.80 4.56 4.83
CA MET A 61 -7.58 5.17 3.52
C MET A 61 -6.81 6.49 3.62
N ARG A 62 -6.42 7.07 2.49
CA ARG A 62 -5.78 8.40 2.43
C ARG A 62 -6.70 9.49 2.98
N LEU A 63 -6.11 10.61 3.30
CA LEU A 63 -6.86 11.78 3.76
C LEU A 63 -7.86 12.27 2.69
N GLY A 64 -9.16 12.33 3.06
CA GLY A 64 -10.22 12.78 2.15
C GLY A 64 -10.58 11.83 0.99
N GLU A 65 -10.06 10.60 0.98
CA GLU A 65 -10.19 9.67 -0.14
C GLU A 65 -11.64 9.27 -0.43
N ALA A 66 -12.46 9.05 0.59
CA ALA A 66 -13.83 8.59 0.41
C ALA A 66 -14.66 9.55 -0.48
N GLU A 67 -14.63 10.84 -0.16
CA GLU A 67 -15.34 11.87 -0.94
C GLU A 67 -14.72 12.06 -2.32
N GLN A 68 -13.39 12.01 -2.41
CA GLN A 68 -12.70 12.15 -3.69
C GLN A 68 -13.07 11.01 -4.65
N VAL A 69 -13.02 9.76 -4.19
CA VAL A 69 -13.37 8.59 -5.01
C VAL A 69 -14.84 8.61 -5.38
N LYS A 70 -15.75 8.89 -4.43
CA LYS A 70 -17.17 9.03 -4.70
C LYS A 70 -17.41 10.06 -5.82
N ASN A 71 -16.85 11.27 -5.69
CA ASN A 71 -17.04 12.33 -6.66
C ASN A 71 -16.54 11.93 -8.07
N MET A 72 -15.35 11.29 -8.15
CA MET A 72 -14.81 10.84 -9.43
C MET A 72 -15.66 9.74 -10.09
N LEU A 73 -16.16 8.79 -9.31
CA LEU A 73 -16.92 7.65 -9.83
C LEU A 73 -18.38 8.03 -10.14
N SER A 74 -18.96 8.97 -9.37
CA SER A 74 -20.35 9.39 -9.57
C SER A 74 -20.53 10.52 -10.60
N SER A 75 -19.43 11.05 -11.14
CA SER A 75 -19.46 12.07 -12.20
C SER A 75 -19.36 11.45 -13.59
N GLU A 76 -19.69 12.24 -14.62
CA GLU A 76 -19.47 11.85 -16.02
C GLU A 76 -17.96 11.57 -16.27
N PRO A 77 -17.63 10.59 -17.10
CA PRO A 77 -18.52 9.73 -17.91
C PRO A 77 -19.03 8.47 -17.20
N LEU A 78 -18.64 8.20 -15.95
CA LEU A 78 -18.90 6.93 -15.27
C LEU A 78 -20.30 6.85 -14.67
N ASN A 79 -20.76 7.91 -14.01
CA ASN A 79 -22.08 8.04 -13.37
C ASN A 79 -22.47 6.84 -12.47
N LEU A 80 -21.49 6.25 -11.77
CA LEU A 80 -21.75 5.14 -10.85
C LEU A 80 -22.46 5.64 -9.58
N PRO A 81 -23.49 4.96 -9.07
CA PRO A 81 -24.24 5.38 -7.89
C PRO A 81 -23.49 5.00 -6.60
N VAL A 82 -22.34 5.65 -6.31
CA VAL A 82 -21.48 5.30 -5.18
C VAL A 82 -22.04 5.84 -3.86
N ARG A 83 -22.25 4.93 -2.91
CA ARG A 83 -22.59 5.22 -1.51
C ARG A 83 -21.36 5.02 -0.60
N ILE A 84 -21.09 5.98 0.30
CA ILE A 84 -20.05 5.82 1.32
C ILE A 84 -20.66 5.14 2.54
N LEU A 85 -20.04 4.01 2.95
CA LEU A 85 -20.30 3.35 4.24
C LEU A 85 -19.28 3.88 5.24
N ASN A 86 -19.73 4.62 6.25
CA ASN A 86 -18.84 5.17 7.28
C ASN A 86 -18.61 4.14 8.39
N GLU A 87 -17.57 3.34 8.26
CA GLU A 87 -17.21 2.25 9.16
C GLU A 87 -15.92 2.53 9.98
N ARG A 88 -15.50 3.80 10.03
CA ARG A 88 -14.25 4.24 10.70
C ARG A 88 -14.15 3.74 12.13
N GLN A 89 -15.25 3.80 12.89
CA GLN A 89 -15.27 3.35 14.27
C GLN A 89 -15.10 1.83 14.35
N ARG A 90 -15.86 1.07 13.56
CA ARG A 90 -15.83 -0.41 13.52
C ARG A 90 -14.42 -0.93 13.26
N PHE A 91 -13.75 -0.38 12.24
CA PHE A 91 -12.39 -0.80 11.91
C PHE A 91 -11.37 -0.36 12.97
N MET A 92 -11.51 0.84 13.54
CA MET A 92 -10.65 1.26 14.63
C MET A 92 -10.80 0.41 15.88
N GLU A 93 -12.01 0.06 16.29
CA GLU A 93 -12.26 -0.82 17.45
C GLU A 93 -11.63 -2.20 17.24
N THR A 94 -11.67 -2.72 16.01
CA THR A 94 -11.10 -4.04 15.68
C THR A 94 -9.58 -4.03 15.61
N LEU A 95 -8.97 -2.95 15.11
CA LEU A 95 -7.55 -2.90 14.79
C LEU A 95 -6.71 -2.18 15.86
N ASN A 96 -7.33 -1.35 16.70
CA ASN A 96 -6.61 -0.59 17.73
C ASN A 96 -5.90 -1.53 18.71
N GLY A 97 -4.63 -1.25 18.96
CA GLY A 97 -3.79 -2.07 19.84
C GLY A 97 -3.11 -3.27 19.18
N LEU A 98 -3.55 -3.70 17.98
CA LEU A 98 -2.88 -4.77 17.26
C LEU A 98 -1.49 -4.33 16.79
N SER A 99 -0.52 -5.21 16.94
CA SER A 99 0.88 -4.97 16.56
C SER A 99 1.45 -6.00 15.57
N ASP A 100 0.89 -7.20 15.54
CA ASP A 100 1.32 -8.25 14.60
C ASP A 100 0.70 -8.00 13.22
N ALA A 101 1.53 -8.07 12.19
CA ALA A 101 1.14 -7.77 10.81
C ALA A 101 0.09 -8.75 10.24
N GLU A 102 0.18 -10.02 10.58
CA GLU A 102 -0.77 -11.03 10.07
C GLU A 102 -2.09 -10.94 10.84
N GLU A 103 -2.08 -10.64 12.14
CA GLU A 103 -3.29 -10.36 12.90
C GLU A 103 -4.02 -9.13 12.37
N LYS A 104 -3.30 -8.03 12.07
CA LYS A 104 -3.89 -6.84 11.43
C LYS A 104 -4.56 -7.17 10.11
N ARG A 105 -3.88 -7.92 9.23
CA ARG A 105 -4.45 -8.32 7.93
C ARG A 105 -5.68 -9.20 8.08
N LYS A 106 -5.64 -10.14 9.01
CA LYS A 106 -6.77 -11.03 9.29
C LYS A 106 -7.95 -10.24 9.83
N ALA A 107 -7.74 -9.41 10.85
CA ALA A 107 -8.77 -8.58 11.46
C ALA A 107 -9.39 -7.60 10.44
N PHE A 108 -8.56 -6.93 9.64
CA PHE A 108 -9.03 -6.03 8.58
C PHE A 108 -9.91 -6.77 7.57
N ARG A 109 -9.43 -7.91 7.06
CA ARG A 109 -10.17 -8.71 6.08
C ARG A 109 -11.52 -9.16 6.62
N GLU A 110 -11.56 -9.71 7.83
CA GLU A 110 -12.81 -10.18 8.44
C GLU A 110 -13.81 -9.03 8.63
N THR A 111 -13.34 -7.88 9.12
CA THR A 111 -14.19 -6.69 9.28
C THR A 111 -14.71 -6.19 7.94
N PHE A 112 -13.85 -6.16 6.91
CA PHE A 112 -14.21 -5.74 5.55
C PHE A 112 -15.33 -6.60 4.95
N TYR A 113 -15.20 -7.93 5.00
CA TYR A 113 -16.22 -8.82 4.45
C TYR A 113 -17.51 -8.86 5.28
N GLN A 114 -17.41 -8.68 6.61
CA GLN A 114 -18.60 -8.53 7.44
C GLN A 114 -19.35 -7.23 7.11
N THR A 115 -18.63 -6.12 6.90
CA THR A 115 -19.22 -4.86 6.47
C THR A 115 -19.92 -4.99 5.11
N LEU A 116 -19.29 -5.69 4.15
CA LEU A 116 -19.91 -5.97 2.86
C LEU A 116 -21.15 -6.85 2.99
N ARG A 117 -21.10 -7.86 3.84
CA ARG A 117 -22.24 -8.73 4.12
C ARG A 117 -23.41 -7.92 4.68
N ASP A 118 -23.17 -7.11 5.71
CA ASP A 118 -24.21 -6.29 6.33
C ASP A 118 -24.87 -5.36 5.28
N ALA A 119 -24.05 -4.73 4.42
CA ALA A 119 -24.54 -3.87 3.34
C ALA A 119 -25.29 -4.66 2.24
N ALA A 120 -24.87 -5.87 1.93
CA ALA A 120 -25.51 -6.72 0.94
C ALA A 120 -26.87 -7.25 1.46
N GLU A 121 -26.96 -7.61 2.74
CA GLU A 121 -28.23 -8.01 3.39
C GLU A 121 -29.23 -6.84 3.38
N GLU A 122 -28.77 -5.60 3.69
CA GLU A 122 -29.60 -4.39 3.64
C GLU A 122 -30.16 -4.11 2.25
N GLU A 123 -29.37 -4.34 1.20
CA GLU A 123 -29.73 -4.07 -0.19
C GLU A 123 -30.28 -5.29 -0.94
N GLU A 124 -30.43 -6.42 -0.27
CA GLU A 124 -30.90 -7.69 -0.86
C GLU A 124 -30.01 -8.17 -2.02
N CYS A 125 -28.67 -8.09 -1.86
CA CYS A 125 -27.69 -8.53 -2.83
C CYS A 125 -27.15 -9.92 -2.48
N GLU A 126 -27.24 -10.87 -3.40
CA GLU A 126 -26.67 -12.22 -3.26
C GLU A 126 -25.30 -12.36 -3.94
N TYR A 127 -24.90 -11.39 -4.76
CA TYR A 127 -23.69 -11.44 -5.56
C TYR A 127 -22.72 -10.32 -5.17
N LEU A 128 -21.43 -10.71 -5.05
CA LEU A 128 -20.31 -9.78 -4.83
C LEU A 128 -19.46 -9.70 -6.10
N ILE A 129 -19.28 -8.49 -6.63
CA ILE A 129 -18.37 -8.24 -7.73
C ILE A 129 -16.99 -7.91 -7.17
N GLN A 130 -15.97 -8.67 -7.58
CA GLN A 130 -14.58 -8.45 -7.16
C GLN A 130 -13.67 -8.08 -8.33
N GLY A 131 -12.74 -7.16 -8.07
CA GLY A 131 -11.72 -6.73 -9.03
C GLY A 131 -10.48 -7.61 -9.03
N THR A 132 -10.61 -8.92 -8.86
CA THR A 132 -9.50 -9.88 -8.93
C THR A 132 -8.93 -9.92 -10.33
N ILE A 133 -7.60 -9.88 -10.44
CA ILE A 133 -6.88 -10.00 -11.70
C ILE A 133 -5.96 -11.22 -11.71
N LYS A 134 -5.44 -11.58 -12.88
CA LYS A 134 -4.61 -12.78 -13.05
C LYS A 134 -3.36 -12.77 -12.15
N ALA A 135 -2.75 -11.61 -11.95
CA ALA A 135 -1.59 -11.49 -11.07
C ALA A 135 -1.91 -11.84 -9.60
N ASP A 136 -3.12 -11.53 -9.10
CA ASP A 136 -3.53 -11.89 -7.75
C ASP A 136 -3.64 -13.41 -7.59
N ILE A 137 -4.16 -14.08 -8.62
CA ILE A 137 -4.27 -15.55 -8.66
C ILE A 137 -2.87 -16.19 -8.65
N ASP A 138 -1.97 -15.71 -9.52
CA ASP A 138 -0.62 -16.25 -9.68
C ASP A 138 0.22 -16.03 -8.39
N GLU A 139 0.10 -14.87 -7.75
CA GLU A 139 0.81 -14.56 -6.49
C GLU A 139 0.27 -15.34 -5.29
N THR A 140 -1.03 -15.60 -5.22
CA THR A 140 -1.63 -16.40 -4.15
C THR A 140 -1.24 -17.87 -4.27
N SER A 141 -1.25 -18.44 -5.47
CA SER A 141 -0.85 -19.83 -5.72
C SER A 141 0.64 -20.08 -5.45
N SER A 142 1.49 -19.06 -5.58
CA SER A 142 2.93 -19.14 -5.25
C SER A 142 3.24 -18.92 -3.77
N GLY A 143 2.26 -18.62 -2.92
CA GLY A 143 2.45 -18.37 -1.48
C GLY A 143 3.12 -17.03 -1.15
N ILE A 144 3.24 -16.11 -2.12
CA ILE A 144 3.87 -14.79 -1.97
C ILE A 144 2.89 -13.79 -1.32
N LYS A 145 1.59 -13.93 -1.58
CA LYS A 145 0.55 -13.10 -0.97
C LYS A 145 -0.46 -13.94 -0.21
N SER A 146 -0.74 -13.58 1.04
CA SER A 146 -1.93 -13.95 1.78
C SER A 146 -2.98 -12.85 1.55
N GLN A 147 -3.60 -12.80 0.35
CA GLN A 147 -4.43 -11.65 0.05
C GLN A 147 -5.95 -11.90 0.10
N HIS A 148 -6.62 -10.78 0.26
CA HIS A 148 -7.99 -10.57 0.66
C HIS A 148 -9.01 -10.93 -0.42
N ASN A 149 -8.60 -11.03 -1.68
CA ASN A 149 -9.51 -11.06 -2.81
C ASN A 149 -9.81 -12.47 -3.34
N ILE A 150 -9.12 -13.49 -2.84
CA ILE A 150 -9.34 -14.86 -3.32
C ILE A 150 -9.61 -15.75 -2.11
N LEU A 151 -10.82 -15.60 -1.56
CA LEU A 151 -11.25 -16.31 -0.37
C LEU A 151 -11.14 -17.84 -0.53
N GLU A 152 -11.54 -18.37 -1.68
CA GLU A 152 -11.49 -19.81 -1.98
C GLU A 152 -10.06 -20.36 -1.95
N GLN A 153 -9.06 -19.62 -2.45
CA GLN A 153 -7.66 -20.08 -2.44
C GLN A 153 -7.04 -20.11 -1.03
N ILE A 154 -7.60 -19.38 -0.09
CA ILE A 154 -7.21 -19.42 1.32
C ILE A 154 -8.13 -20.34 2.16
N GLY A 155 -8.98 -21.12 1.50
CA GLY A 155 -9.85 -22.10 2.13
C GLY A 155 -11.10 -21.52 2.78
N ILE A 156 -11.54 -20.34 2.36
CA ILE A 156 -12.80 -19.71 2.82
C ILE A 156 -13.83 -19.82 1.70
N ASP A 157 -14.92 -20.53 1.93
CA ASP A 157 -16.09 -20.52 1.06
C ASP A 157 -16.86 -19.19 1.27
N PRO A 158 -16.98 -18.33 0.24
CA PRO A 158 -17.65 -17.05 0.37
C PRO A 158 -19.15 -17.19 0.67
N VAL A 159 -19.79 -18.21 0.13
CA VAL A 159 -21.23 -18.46 0.35
C VAL A 159 -21.48 -18.90 1.78
N GLU A 160 -20.73 -19.90 2.27
CA GLU A 160 -20.88 -20.40 3.64
C GLU A 160 -20.54 -19.34 4.69
N ARG A 161 -19.46 -18.55 4.43
CA ARG A 161 -18.94 -17.61 5.42
C ARG A 161 -19.65 -16.27 5.42
N TYR A 162 -19.99 -15.75 4.22
CA TYR A 162 -20.48 -14.38 4.03
C TYR A 162 -21.80 -14.28 3.25
N GLY A 163 -22.30 -15.37 2.69
CA GLY A 163 -23.56 -15.40 1.94
C GLY A 163 -23.48 -14.90 0.49
N PHE A 164 -22.26 -14.75 -0.09
CA PHE A 164 -22.10 -14.24 -1.45
C PHE A 164 -21.76 -15.29 -2.48
N HIS A 165 -22.31 -15.13 -3.69
CA HIS A 165 -21.73 -15.66 -4.91
C HIS A 165 -20.76 -14.61 -5.51
N VAL A 166 -19.49 -14.99 -5.71
CA VAL A 166 -18.46 -14.06 -6.19
C VAL A 166 -18.38 -14.09 -7.72
N ILE A 167 -18.37 -12.90 -8.34
CA ILE A 167 -18.16 -12.71 -9.78
C ILE A 167 -16.90 -11.86 -9.99
N GLU A 168 -15.98 -12.35 -10.82
CA GLU A 168 -14.66 -11.76 -11.08
C GLU A 168 -14.46 -11.47 -12.56
N PRO A 169 -14.97 -10.33 -13.07
CA PRO A 169 -14.94 -10.04 -14.50
C PRO A 169 -13.54 -9.94 -15.11
N LEU A 170 -12.51 -9.65 -14.28
CA LEU A 170 -11.16 -9.35 -14.73
C LEU A 170 -10.14 -10.46 -14.45
N LYS A 171 -10.56 -11.62 -13.93
CA LYS A 171 -9.66 -12.69 -13.45
C LYS A 171 -8.67 -13.24 -14.49
N SER A 172 -8.96 -13.06 -15.78
CA SER A 172 -8.09 -13.49 -16.87
C SER A 172 -7.06 -12.45 -17.33
N LEU A 173 -7.17 -11.19 -16.84
CA LEU A 173 -6.36 -10.07 -17.29
C LEU A 173 -5.19 -9.77 -16.36
N TYR A 174 -4.06 -9.40 -16.95
CA TYR A 174 -2.96 -8.75 -16.24
C TYR A 174 -3.20 -7.24 -16.09
N LYS A 175 -2.51 -6.60 -15.16
CA LYS A 175 -2.68 -5.18 -14.81
C LYS A 175 -2.61 -4.22 -16.00
N TYR A 176 -1.70 -4.45 -16.95
CA TYR A 176 -1.57 -3.61 -18.15
C TYR A 176 -2.81 -3.73 -19.04
N GLN A 177 -3.40 -4.93 -19.17
CA GLN A 177 -4.63 -5.15 -19.94
C GLN A 177 -5.84 -4.48 -19.26
N VAL A 178 -5.93 -4.54 -17.92
CA VAL A 178 -6.97 -3.82 -17.18
C VAL A 178 -6.89 -2.32 -17.43
N ARG A 179 -5.70 -1.74 -17.51
CA ARG A 179 -5.53 -0.32 -17.86
C ARG A 179 -5.95 -0.01 -19.30
N GLU A 180 -5.75 -0.92 -20.24
CA GLU A 180 -6.25 -0.78 -21.62
C GLU A 180 -7.79 -0.79 -21.64
N VAL A 181 -8.41 -1.73 -20.92
CA VAL A 181 -9.86 -1.78 -20.73
C VAL A 181 -10.37 -0.49 -20.09
N ALA A 182 -9.68 0.02 -19.05
CA ALA A 182 -10.06 1.26 -18.38
C ALA A 182 -10.05 2.46 -19.34
N ARG A 183 -9.04 2.58 -20.20
CA ARG A 183 -8.99 3.66 -21.21
C ARG A 183 -10.13 3.56 -22.22
N THR A 184 -10.46 2.34 -22.68
CA THR A 184 -11.57 2.11 -23.61
C THR A 184 -12.92 2.41 -22.97
N LEU A 185 -13.07 2.18 -21.65
CA LEU A 185 -14.25 2.53 -20.87
C LEU A 185 -14.31 4.01 -20.47
N LEU A 186 -13.35 4.84 -20.91
CA LEU A 186 -13.22 6.25 -20.59
C LEU A 186 -13.08 6.54 -19.08
N ILE A 187 -12.49 5.61 -18.34
CA ILE A 187 -12.18 5.83 -16.93
C ILE A 187 -11.09 6.90 -16.83
N PRO A 188 -11.28 7.95 -16.00
CA PRO A 188 -10.32 9.03 -15.86
C PRO A 188 -8.90 8.55 -15.55
N PRO A 189 -7.85 9.16 -16.14
CA PRO A 189 -6.46 8.77 -15.91
C PRO A 189 -6.06 8.79 -14.43
N GLU A 190 -6.65 9.68 -13.63
CA GLU A 190 -6.44 9.82 -12.20
C GLU A 190 -6.84 8.55 -11.42
N LEU A 191 -7.75 7.74 -11.98
CA LEU A 191 -8.13 6.43 -11.45
C LEU A 191 -7.37 5.29 -12.16
N ALA A 192 -7.27 5.37 -13.50
CA ALA A 192 -6.67 4.30 -14.31
C ALA A 192 -5.17 4.13 -14.07
N GLU A 193 -4.44 5.24 -13.85
CA GLU A 193 -2.98 5.26 -13.71
C GLU A 193 -2.52 5.48 -12.26
N ARG A 194 -3.45 5.48 -11.31
CA ARG A 194 -3.14 5.66 -9.88
C ARG A 194 -2.15 4.60 -9.38
N GLN A 195 -1.22 5.04 -8.51
CA GLN A 195 -0.34 4.07 -7.86
C GLN A 195 -1.14 3.05 -7.04
N PRO A 196 -0.71 1.78 -6.98
CA PRO A 196 -1.36 0.78 -6.16
C PRO A 196 -1.43 1.21 -4.69
N PHE A 197 -2.57 0.91 -4.06
CA PHE A 197 -2.76 1.08 -2.63
C PHE A 197 -3.07 -0.30 -2.03
N PRO A 198 -2.52 -0.64 -0.86
CA PRO A 198 -2.72 -1.97 -0.30
C PRO A 198 -4.17 -2.16 0.17
N GLY A 199 -4.67 -3.40 0.05
CA GLY A 199 -6.03 -3.75 0.48
C GLY A 199 -6.31 -3.38 1.94
N PRO A 200 -5.41 -3.69 2.92
CA PRO A 200 -5.59 -3.27 4.31
C PRO A 200 -5.32 -1.79 4.57
N GLY A 201 -5.19 -0.98 3.54
CA GLY A 201 -4.95 0.46 3.66
C GLY A 201 -3.68 0.81 4.43
N LEU A 202 -3.75 1.87 5.20
CA LEU A 202 -2.64 2.35 6.03
C LEU A 202 -2.36 1.46 7.24
N SER A 203 -3.21 0.46 7.56
CA SER A 203 -3.00 -0.40 8.74
C SER A 203 -1.65 -1.14 8.70
N ILE A 204 -1.17 -1.51 7.50
CA ILE A 204 0.13 -2.17 7.30
C ILE A 204 1.29 -1.21 7.06
N ARG A 205 1.04 0.10 7.15
CA ARG A 205 2.04 1.17 7.15
C ARG A 205 2.17 1.83 8.52
N VAL A 206 1.24 1.56 9.46
CA VAL A 206 1.42 1.77 10.90
C VAL A 206 2.19 0.57 11.43
N VAL A 207 3.51 0.60 11.37
CA VAL A 207 4.37 -0.52 11.80
C VAL A 207 4.35 -0.67 13.32
N GLY A 208 4.14 -1.91 13.81
CA GLY A 208 3.90 -2.17 15.23
C GLY A 208 2.48 -1.75 15.65
N GLN A 209 2.29 -1.34 16.89
CA GLN A 209 0.96 -1.07 17.45
C GLN A 209 0.20 0.04 16.73
N ILE A 210 -1.06 -0.24 16.36
CA ILE A 210 -2.00 0.74 15.81
C ILE A 210 -2.61 1.55 16.95
N THR A 211 -2.55 2.90 16.83
CA THR A 211 -3.29 3.85 17.64
C THR A 211 -3.89 4.93 16.75
N ALA A 212 -4.95 5.58 17.21
CA ALA A 212 -5.60 6.65 16.47
C ALA A 212 -4.64 7.81 16.17
N GLU A 213 -3.82 8.21 17.16
CA GLU A 213 -2.82 9.27 17.00
C GLU A 213 -1.77 8.92 15.94
N LYS A 214 -1.19 7.70 16.02
CA LYS A 214 -0.18 7.23 15.06
C LYS A 214 -0.74 7.15 13.64
N LEU A 215 -2.01 6.74 13.48
CA LEU A 215 -2.69 6.71 12.19
C LEU A 215 -2.93 8.11 11.63
N ASP A 216 -3.32 9.08 12.46
CA ASP A 216 -3.53 10.47 12.03
C ASP A 216 -2.23 11.12 11.55
N GLU A 217 -1.12 10.95 12.28
CA GLU A 217 0.21 11.39 11.85
C GLU A 217 0.61 10.73 10.51
N LEU A 218 0.36 9.42 10.35
CA LEU A 218 0.66 8.71 9.10
C LEU A 218 -0.16 9.23 7.91
N LYS A 219 -1.44 9.56 8.09
CA LYS A 219 -2.27 10.13 7.02
C LYS A 219 -1.71 11.45 6.51
N LYS A 220 -1.33 12.35 7.42
CA LYS A 220 -0.72 13.64 7.09
C LYS A 220 0.64 13.44 6.39
N ALA A 221 1.49 12.58 6.95
CA ALA A 221 2.80 12.26 6.36
C ALA A 221 2.64 11.63 4.95
N THR A 222 1.67 10.73 4.75
CA THR A 222 1.38 10.13 3.44
C THR A 222 0.97 11.18 2.41
N PHE A 223 0.06 12.10 2.79
CA PHE A 223 -0.36 13.19 1.93
C PHE A 223 0.83 14.05 1.48
N ILE A 224 1.69 14.45 2.42
CA ILE A 224 2.88 15.26 2.14
C ILE A 224 3.86 14.51 1.22
N VAL A 225 4.12 13.23 1.50
CA VAL A 225 5.01 12.41 0.67
C VAL A 225 4.45 12.27 -0.75
N GLU A 226 3.15 12.03 -0.91
CA GLU A 226 2.52 11.92 -2.22
C GLU A 226 2.59 13.25 -2.98
N GLU A 227 2.39 14.39 -2.32
CA GLU A 227 2.51 15.72 -2.92
C GLU A 227 3.96 16.03 -3.36
N GLN A 228 4.94 15.79 -2.47
CA GLN A 228 6.33 16.16 -2.72
C GLN A 228 7.02 15.24 -3.73
N LEU A 229 6.72 13.95 -3.72
CA LEU A 229 7.40 12.97 -4.56
C LEU A 229 6.69 12.71 -5.89
N GLY A 230 5.40 12.99 -5.99
CA GLY A 230 4.62 12.79 -7.21
C GLY A 230 5.24 13.40 -8.47
N PRO A 231 5.77 14.64 -8.45
CA PRO A 231 6.43 15.27 -9.60
C PRO A 231 7.65 14.49 -10.15
N HIS A 232 8.30 13.68 -9.32
CA HIS A 232 9.40 12.80 -9.74
C HIS A 232 8.93 11.49 -10.38
N SER A 233 7.62 11.26 -10.45
CA SER A 233 6.98 10.10 -11.09
C SER A 233 7.52 8.74 -10.61
N PRO A 234 7.62 8.45 -9.30
CA PRO A 234 7.91 7.10 -8.84
C PRO A 234 6.77 6.14 -9.21
N SER A 235 7.05 4.83 -9.28
CA SER A 235 6.00 3.83 -9.55
C SER A 235 5.14 3.57 -8.33
N GLN A 236 5.76 3.62 -7.13
CA GLN A 236 5.05 3.59 -5.84
C GLN A 236 5.85 4.36 -4.79
N TYR A 237 5.15 5.17 -4.00
CA TYR A 237 5.74 6.04 -2.98
C TYR A 237 4.74 6.34 -1.88
N PHE A 238 5.21 6.35 -0.64
CA PHE A 238 4.37 6.51 0.54
C PHE A 238 5.19 6.72 1.81
N ALA A 239 4.51 7.05 2.91
CA ALA A 239 5.06 7.05 4.25
C ALA A 239 4.69 5.78 5.02
N ALA A 240 5.55 5.34 5.94
CA ALA A 240 5.22 4.40 7.00
C ALA A 240 5.66 5.00 8.35
N ILE A 241 4.99 4.62 9.43
CA ILE A 241 5.23 5.19 10.76
C ILE A 241 5.53 4.11 11.79
N PHE A 242 6.51 4.39 12.65
CA PHE A 242 7.03 3.50 13.70
C PHE A 242 6.85 4.16 15.07
N SER A 243 7.14 3.43 16.14
CA SER A 243 7.17 3.98 17.50
C SER A 243 8.18 5.12 17.63
N GLY A 244 8.11 5.83 18.75
CA GLY A 244 9.03 6.92 19.07
C GLY A 244 10.34 6.48 19.72
N GLU A 245 10.59 5.18 19.85
CA GLU A 245 11.81 4.69 20.45
C GLU A 245 13.05 5.07 19.62
N ALA A 246 14.11 5.45 20.32
CA ALA A 246 15.38 5.72 19.66
C ALA A 246 15.98 4.42 19.11
N PRO A 247 16.60 4.44 17.92
CA PRO A 247 17.26 3.26 17.38
C PRO A 247 18.32 2.73 18.35
N LYS A 248 18.31 1.41 18.57
CA LYS A 248 19.35 0.75 19.34
C LYS A 248 20.66 0.78 18.56
N GLU A 249 21.71 1.35 19.16
CA GLU A 249 23.02 1.52 18.49
C GLU A 249 23.64 0.18 18.08
N LEU A 250 24.20 0.15 16.86
CA LEU A 250 24.99 -0.95 16.29
C LEU A 250 26.42 -0.48 16.01
N LYS A 251 27.29 -0.60 17.02
CA LYS A 251 28.68 -0.09 16.95
C LYS A 251 29.50 -0.73 15.82
N VAL A 252 29.31 -2.02 15.56
CA VAL A 252 30.03 -2.71 14.48
C VAL A 252 29.62 -2.15 13.14
N LEU A 253 28.32 -2.06 12.86
CA LEU A 253 27.81 -1.48 11.60
C LEU A 253 28.26 -0.01 11.43
N ARG A 254 28.28 0.77 12.53
CA ARG A 254 28.76 2.16 12.50
C ARG A 254 30.21 2.24 12.04
N ARG A 255 31.11 1.44 12.63
CA ARG A 255 32.52 1.38 12.27
C ARG A 255 32.71 0.94 10.81
N ASP A 256 32.07 -0.15 10.43
CA ASP A 256 32.23 -0.74 9.11
C ASP A 256 31.68 0.19 8.01
N ALA A 257 30.57 0.92 8.29
CA ALA A 257 30.04 1.93 7.38
C ALA A 257 30.99 3.14 7.25
N ALA A 258 31.63 3.58 8.34
CA ALA A 258 32.60 4.67 8.30
C ALA A 258 33.83 4.29 7.47
N GLU A 259 34.32 3.05 7.60
CA GLU A 259 35.42 2.51 6.81
C GLU A 259 35.06 2.44 5.32
N LEU A 260 33.87 1.88 4.98
CA LEU A 260 33.40 1.79 3.59
C LEU A 260 33.20 3.14 2.91
N LEU A 261 32.87 4.17 3.67
CA LEU A 261 32.67 5.53 3.19
C LEU A 261 33.93 6.37 3.21
N GLU A 262 35.02 5.88 3.83
CA GLU A 262 36.27 6.62 4.04
C GLU A 262 36.04 7.94 4.82
N ILE A 263 35.14 7.90 5.83
CA ILE A 263 34.85 9.08 6.69
C ILE A 263 35.07 8.74 8.16
N SER A 264 35.13 9.79 9.00
CA SER A 264 35.24 9.59 10.46
C SER A 264 34.02 8.87 11.03
N GLU A 265 34.25 7.92 11.94
CA GLU A 265 33.20 7.22 12.66
C GLU A 265 32.27 8.17 13.44
N ASN A 266 32.76 9.35 13.81
CA ASN A 266 31.96 10.40 14.46
C ASN A 266 30.85 10.95 13.57
N HIS A 267 30.99 10.88 12.25
CA HIS A 267 30.03 11.33 11.25
C HIS A 267 29.01 10.24 10.89
N VAL A 268 29.11 9.05 11.45
CA VAL A 268 28.17 7.94 11.21
C VAL A 268 27.42 7.60 12.48
N ARG A 269 26.11 7.35 12.34
CA ARG A 269 25.32 6.64 13.35
C ARG A 269 24.69 5.45 12.66
N ALA A 270 24.67 4.33 13.33
CA ALA A 270 24.00 3.10 12.87
C ALA A 270 23.25 2.48 14.04
N GLY A 271 22.05 1.98 13.74
CA GLY A 271 21.19 1.37 14.76
C GLY A 271 20.14 0.49 14.14
N MET A 272 19.20 0.03 14.96
CA MET A 272 18.03 -0.72 14.54
C MET A 272 16.79 -0.26 15.30
N LEU A 273 15.63 -0.28 14.64
CA LEU A 273 14.34 -0.10 15.28
C LEU A 273 13.89 -1.42 15.93
N ILE A 274 13.00 -1.30 16.90
CA ILE A 274 12.47 -2.45 17.64
C ILE A 274 11.47 -3.25 16.81
N GLU A 275 10.67 -2.56 15.99
CA GLU A 275 9.65 -3.19 15.18
C GLU A 275 10.27 -3.99 14.03
N LYS A 276 9.60 -5.08 13.69
CA LYS A 276 9.94 -5.92 12.54
C LYS A 276 9.24 -5.42 11.30
N THR A 277 9.89 -5.58 10.15
CA THR A 277 9.32 -5.25 8.84
C THR A 277 9.37 -6.44 7.90
N THR A 278 8.47 -6.45 6.91
CA THR A 278 8.43 -7.52 5.92
C THR A 278 9.59 -7.46 4.95
N GLY A 279 10.12 -8.65 4.67
CA GLY A 279 11.11 -8.93 3.65
C GLY A 279 10.80 -10.19 2.86
N ILE A 280 11.71 -10.55 1.96
CA ILE A 280 11.66 -11.78 1.17
C ILE A 280 12.96 -12.55 1.42
N GLN A 281 12.84 -13.72 2.00
CA GLN A 281 13.97 -14.67 2.19
C GLN A 281 13.62 -16.00 1.54
N ALA A 282 14.53 -16.54 0.74
CA ALA A 282 14.32 -17.77 -0.02
C ALA A 282 12.98 -17.81 -0.79
N GLY A 283 12.56 -16.69 -1.37
CA GLY A 283 11.32 -16.56 -2.13
C GLY A 283 10.05 -16.52 -1.30
N LYS A 284 10.14 -16.48 0.04
CA LYS A 284 9.00 -16.41 0.95
C LYS A 284 9.01 -15.12 1.76
N ARG A 285 7.83 -14.67 2.18
CA ARG A 285 7.69 -13.55 3.11
C ARG A 285 8.38 -13.89 4.44
N SER A 286 9.15 -12.94 4.95
CA SER A 286 9.82 -13.01 6.25
C SER A 286 9.60 -11.72 7.02
N TYR A 287 9.84 -11.74 8.31
CA TYR A 287 9.82 -10.58 9.19
C TYR A 287 11.20 -10.38 9.80
N GLY A 288 11.82 -9.26 9.57
CA GLY A 288 13.18 -8.99 9.98
C GLY A 288 13.42 -7.59 10.49
N THR A 289 14.66 -7.29 10.74
CA THR A 289 15.11 -6.06 11.39
C THR A 289 15.16 -4.90 10.39
N LEU A 290 14.71 -3.73 10.79
CA LEU A 290 14.95 -2.47 10.10
C LEU A 290 16.20 -1.81 10.67
N LEU A 291 17.23 -1.66 9.84
CA LEU A 291 18.48 -0.99 10.20
C LEU A 291 18.40 0.50 9.83
N THR A 292 18.91 1.35 10.71
CA THR A 292 18.97 2.79 10.52
C THR A 292 20.40 3.26 10.35
N MET A 293 20.59 4.27 9.51
CA MET A 293 21.88 4.95 9.34
C MET A 293 21.68 6.45 9.32
N SER A 294 22.69 7.18 9.78
CA SER A 294 22.75 8.64 9.66
C SER A 294 24.15 9.03 9.26
N LEU A 295 24.26 9.94 8.29
CA LEU A 295 25.50 10.59 7.87
C LEU A 295 25.42 12.05 8.29
N LEU A 296 26.38 12.51 9.09
CA LEU A 296 26.31 13.80 9.79
C LEU A 296 27.56 14.63 9.49
N ASP A 297 27.41 15.94 9.44
CA ASP A 297 28.53 16.90 9.46
C ASP A 297 29.06 17.15 10.87
N ASP A 298 30.09 18.00 11.00
CA ASP A 298 30.69 18.38 12.28
C ASP A 298 29.70 19.08 13.22
N SER A 299 28.63 19.64 12.70
CA SER A 299 27.54 20.27 13.47
C SER A 299 26.44 19.29 13.89
N GLY A 300 26.52 18.03 13.46
CA GLY A 300 25.54 16.98 13.71
C GLY A 300 24.30 17.03 12.82
N ARG A 301 24.35 17.82 11.72
CA ARG A 301 23.29 17.85 10.69
C ARG A 301 23.51 16.77 9.65
N THR A 302 22.43 16.29 9.04
CA THR A 302 22.49 15.33 7.95
C THR A 302 23.15 15.94 6.71
N VAL A 303 23.94 15.12 6.00
CA VAL A 303 24.62 15.53 4.76
C VAL A 303 23.94 14.91 3.55
N ASP A 304 24.06 15.59 2.39
CA ASP A 304 23.61 15.05 1.11
C ASP A 304 24.43 13.82 0.74
N PRO A 305 23.82 12.63 0.65
CA PRO A 305 24.57 11.41 0.43
C PRO A 305 24.87 11.16 -1.04
N ASN A 306 26.01 10.54 -1.31
CA ASN A 306 26.27 9.96 -2.62
C ASN A 306 25.56 8.60 -2.77
N TYR A 307 24.64 8.47 -3.71
CA TYR A 307 23.89 7.22 -3.95
C TYR A 307 24.77 6.02 -4.35
N GLU A 308 25.92 6.25 -4.96
CA GLU A 308 26.88 5.19 -5.24
C GLU A 308 27.46 4.62 -3.95
N GLN A 309 27.87 5.50 -3.03
CA GLN A 309 28.36 5.12 -1.71
C GLN A 309 27.27 4.42 -0.89
N LEU A 310 26.03 4.94 -0.92
CA LEU A 310 24.89 4.28 -0.26
C LEU A 310 24.63 2.87 -0.81
N SER A 311 24.87 2.65 -2.10
CA SER A 311 24.76 1.33 -2.71
C SER A 311 25.80 0.34 -2.18
N LYS A 312 27.03 0.80 -1.93
CA LYS A 312 28.09 -0.03 -1.30
C LYS A 312 27.66 -0.46 0.12
N ILE A 313 27.20 0.50 0.94
CA ILE A 313 26.74 0.21 2.30
C ILE A 313 25.55 -0.73 2.29
N ARG A 314 24.56 -0.48 1.43
CA ARG A 314 23.39 -1.34 1.30
C ARG A 314 23.78 -2.78 0.96
N ASN A 315 24.66 -2.98 0.00
CA ASN A 315 25.12 -4.32 -0.37
C ASN A 315 25.84 -4.96 0.80
N TYR A 316 26.76 -4.26 1.46
CA TYR A 316 27.44 -4.74 2.65
C TYR A 316 26.46 -5.17 3.76
N VAL A 317 25.42 -4.35 4.01
CA VAL A 317 24.41 -4.66 5.02
C VAL A 317 23.70 -5.97 4.70
N PHE A 318 23.20 -6.15 3.48
CA PHE A 318 22.44 -7.36 3.16
C PHE A 318 23.30 -8.60 2.98
N ASP A 319 24.61 -8.45 2.73
CA ASP A 319 25.57 -9.56 2.71
C ASP A 319 25.98 -10.01 4.13
N ASN A 320 25.99 -9.10 5.12
CA ASN A 320 26.51 -9.37 6.45
C ASN A 320 25.46 -9.40 7.58
N TYR A 321 24.25 -8.89 7.32
CA TYR A 321 23.11 -8.86 8.27
C TYR A 321 21.90 -9.57 7.67
N PRO A 322 21.91 -10.93 7.62
CA PRO A 322 20.86 -11.70 6.95
C PRO A 322 19.46 -11.53 7.57
N GLU A 323 19.40 -11.11 8.85
CA GLU A 323 18.14 -10.78 9.52
C GLU A 323 17.57 -9.41 9.13
N ALA A 324 18.34 -8.56 8.42
CA ALA A 324 17.88 -7.25 7.99
C ALA A 324 16.93 -7.37 6.80
N THR A 325 15.77 -6.76 6.91
CA THR A 325 14.81 -6.64 5.81
C THR A 325 14.83 -5.26 5.19
N ARG A 326 15.30 -4.24 5.93
CA ARG A 326 15.39 -2.85 5.45
C ARG A 326 16.61 -2.13 6.00
N LEU A 327 17.10 -1.20 5.19
CA LEU A 327 18.08 -0.18 5.56
C LEU A 327 17.49 1.19 5.22
N VAL A 328 17.44 2.08 6.21
CA VAL A 328 16.92 3.45 6.04
C VAL A 328 17.96 4.49 6.45
N LEU A 329 18.02 5.61 5.70
CA LEU A 329 18.92 6.71 5.95
C LEU A 329 18.16 7.91 6.56
N LEU A 330 18.68 8.46 7.65
CA LEU A 330 18.13 9.66 8.28
C LEU A 330 18.16 10.85 7.31
N VAL A 331 16.99 11.41 7.06
CA VAL A 331 16.82 12.65 6.29
C VAL A 331 16.93 13.84 7.23
N ASP A 332 16.14 13.84 8.30
CA ASP A 332 16.17 14.91 9.31
C ASP A 332 15.55 14.43 10.64
N LYS A 333 15.81 15.18 11.73
CA LYS A 333 15.30 14.88 13.07
C LYS A 333 15.08 16.14 13.90
N ARG A 334 14.19 16.00 14.88
CA ARG A 334 14.00 16.95 16.00
C ARG A 334 14.59 16.39 17.29
N ASP A 335 14.97 17.23 18.19
CA ASP A 335 15.46 16.86 19.54
C ASP A 335 14.34 16.62 20.55
N SER A 336 13.16 16.24 20.10
CA SER A 336 11.99 15.90 20.92
C SER A 336 11.66 14.41 20.78
N PRO A 337 11.09 13.78 21.81
CA PRO A 337 10.54 12.44 21.65
C PRO A 337 9.36 12.47 20.65
N GLY A 338 9.20 11.42 19.87
CA GLY A 338 8.13 11.35 18.87
C GLY A 338 8.33 10.20 17.91
N TYR A 339 7.31 9.93 17.10
CA TYR A 339 7.29 8.85 16.13
C TYR A 339 8.41 8.98 15.07
N THR A 340 8.76 7.85 14.49
CA THR A 340 9.66 7.76 13.36
C THR A 340 8.84 7.54 12.09
N VAL A 341 9.04 8.37 11.08
CA VAL A 341 8.45 8.20 9.74
C VAL A 341 9.53 7.75 8.77
N THR A 342 9.21 6.80 7.90
CA THR A 342 10.03 6.43 6.77
C THR A 342 9.34 6.79 5.47
N ILE A 343 10.08 7.40 4.54
CA ILE A 343 9.66 7.68 3.17
C ILE A 343 10.18 6.55 2.29
N ARG A 344 9.28 5.95 1.52
CA ARG A 344 9.65 4.95 0.52
C ARG A 344 9.25 5.41 -0.86
N ALA A 345 10.18 5.37 -1.82
CA ALA A 345 9.91 5.63 -3.22
C ALA A 345 10.68 4.64 -4.10
N VAL A 346 9.97 3.95 -4.99
CA VAL A 346 10.54 2.92 -5.84
C VAL A 346 10.11 3.06 -7.30
N LYS A 347 10.98 2.57 -8.19
CA LYS A 347 10.69 2.32 -9.61
C LYS A 347 10.54 0.82 -9.83
N THR A 348 9.46 0.45 -10.49
CA THR A 348 9.16 -0.94 -10.85
C THR A 348 8.36 -0.99 -12.16
N ARG A 349 8.40 -2.13 -12.84
CA ARG A 349 7.58 -2.41 -14.03
C ARG A 349 6.47 -3.42 -13.72
N ASP A 350 6.78 -4.39 -12.86
CA ASP A 350 5.98 -5.59 -12.61
C ASP A 350 5.54 -5.73 -11.15
N TYR A 351 6.00 -4.87 -10.25
CA TYR A 351 5.83 -4.94 -8.80
C TYR A 351 6.42 -6.21 -8.15
N LEU A 352 6.99 -7.13 -8.93
CA LEU A 352 7.73 -8.29 -8.44
C LEU A 352 9.13 -7.90 -8.02
N THR A 353 9.77 -7.03 -8.78
CA THR A 353 11.06 -6.40 -8.47
C THR A 353 10.92 -4.89 -8.42
N ALA A 354 11.69 -4.24 -7.57
CA ALA A 354 11.69 -2.78 -7.48
C ALA A 354 13.08 -2.23 -7.11
N LYS A 355 13.48 -1.14 -7.76
CA LYS A 355 14.68 -0.36 -7.41
C LYS A 355 14.28 0.86 -6.61
N ILE A 356 15.12 1.27 -5.66
CA ILE A 356 14.95 2.54 -4.96
C ILE A 356 15.05 3.69 -5.97
N MET A 357 14.31 4.74 -5.71
CA MET A 357 14.40 5.96 -6.49
C MET A 357 15.54 6.84 -5.93
N GLN A 358 16.39 7.36 -6.81
CA GLN A 358 17.41 8.33 -6.43
C GLN A 358 16.80 9.73 -6.51
N LEU A 359 16.21 10.17 -5.41
CA LEU A 359 15.58 11.49 -5.31
C LEU A 359 16.64 12.55 -4.97
N PRO A 360 16.49 13.81 -5.42
CA PRO A 360 17.29 14.92 -4.91
C PRO A 360 17.16 15.01 -3.39
N TRP A 361 18.26 15.16 -2.69
CA TRP A 361 18.25 15.24 -1.22
C TRP A 361 17.42 16.42 -0.72
N THR A 362 17.43 17.52 -1.47
CA THR A 362 16.59 18.70 -1.19
C THR A 362 15.09 18.36 -1.17
N THR A 363 14.61 17.53 -2.09
CA THR A 363 13.22 17.07 -2.11
C THR A 363 12.86 16.28 -0.83
N LEU A 364 13.77 15.42 -0.36
CA LEU A 364 13.58 14.67 0.88
C LEU A 364 13.61 15.58 2.11
N LEU A 365 14.50 16.57 2.17
CA LEU A 365 14.54 17.56 3.24
C LEU A 365 13.28 18.42 3.27
N GLU A 366 12.78 18.87 2.13
CA GLU A 366 11.51 19.60 2.03
C GLU A 366 10.32 18.75 2.52
N ALA A 367 10.28 17.48 2.13
CA ALA A 367 9.26 16.55 2.62
C ALA A 367 9.36 16.37 4.15
N ALA A 368 10.56 16.20 4.70
CA ALA A 368 10.78 16.07 6.14
C ALA A 368 10.35 17.33 6.89
N SER A 369 10.69 18.52 6.39
CA SER A 369 10.29 19.81 6.98
C SER A 369 8.77 19.94 7.04
N LYS A 370 8.06 19.67 5.92
CA LYS A 370 6.59 19.71 5.87
C LYS A 370 5.94 18.66 6.78
N ILE A 371 6.54 17.46 6.88
CA ILE A 371 6.09 16.44 7.84
C ILE A 371 6.21 16.97 9.25
N PHE A 372 7.34 17.55 9.63
CA PHE A 372 7.51 18.13 10.96
C PHE A 372 6.53 19.25 11.25
N ASP A 373 6.21 20.10 10.29
CA ASP A 373 5.26 21.20 10.47
C ASP A 373 3.82 20.71 10.68
N SER A 374 3.43 19.62 9.99
CA SER A 374 2.06 19.10 10.01
C SER A 374 1.85 17.96 11.00
N CYS A 375 2.92 17.29 11.42
CA CYS A 375 2.94 16.11 12.28
C CYS A 375 3.74 16.39 13.57
N PRO A 376 3.13 17.04 14.59
CA PRO A 376 3.86 17.49 15.78
C PRO A 376 4.47 16.34 16.60
N ASN A 377 3.89 15.14 16.51
CA ASN A 377 4.35 13.95 17.22
C ASN A 377 5.41 13.14 16.44
N VAL A 378 5.86 13.61 15.26
CA VAL A 378 6.96 13.00 14.51
C VAL A 378 8.28 13.67 14.85
N SER A 379 9.30 12.88 15.19
CA SER A 379 10.64 13.37 15.57
C SER A 379 11.77 12.97 14.63
N ARG A 380 11.55 11.96 13.78
CA ARG A 380 12.56 11.48 12.83
C ARG A 380 11.93 11.13 11.49
N VAL A 381 12.59 11.53 10.40
CA VAL A 381 12.22 11.16 9.04
C VAL A 381 13.40 10.46 8.38
N TYR A 382 13.15 9.25 7.87
CA TYR A 382 14.14 8.44 7.15
C TYR A 382 13.71 8.22 5.71
N TYR A 383 14.67 7.95 4.83
CA TYR A 383 14.47 7.48 3.47
C TYR A 383 14.88 6.01 3.33
N ASP A 384 13.99 5.18 2.77
CA ASP A 384 14.23 3.73 2.60
C ASP A 384 15.12 3.46 1.39
N LEU A 385 16.30 2.87 1.64
CA LEU A 385 17.32 2.54 0.64
C LEU A 385 17.17 1.11 0.07
N THR A 386 16.11 0.38 0.43
CA THR A 386 16.05 -1.06 0.19
C THR A 386 15.28 -1.39 -1.09
N PRO A 387 15.88 -2.11 -2.04
CA PRO A 387 15.18 -2.62 -3.22
C PRO A 387 14.22 -3.76 -2.86
N LYS A 388 13.42 -4.21 -3.82
CA LYS A 388 12.67 -5.47 -3.73
C LYS A 388 13.25 -6.47 -4.73
N PRO A 389 13.77 -7.64 -4.33
CA PRO A 389 14.10 -8.02 -2.95
C PRO A 389 15.30 -7.23 -2.39
N PRO A 390 15.69 -7.35 -1.09
CA PRO A 390 15.16 -8.22 -0.03
C PRO A 390 13.90 -7.68 0.67
N ALA A 391 13.57 -6.38 0.55
CA ALA A 391 12.33 -5.87 1.09
C ALA A 391 11.12 -6.27 0.25
N THR A 392 9.94 -6.23 0.85
CA THR A 392 8.67 -6.12 0.12
C THR A 392 8.40 -4.65 -0.28
N ILE A 393 7.35 -4.37 -1.03
CA ILE A 393 6.94 -2.98 -1.26
C ILE A 393 6.43 -2.38 0.06
N GLU A 394 5.44 -3.01 0.69
CA GLU A 394 4.87 -2.57 1.97
C GLU A 394 5.75 -2.93 3.16
N TYR A 395 5.49 -2.34 4.33
CA TYR A 395 6.29 -2.54 5.54
C TYR A 395 5.82 -3.71 6.41
N GLU A 396 4.52 -4.00 6.36
CA GLU A 396 3.89 -5.15 7.02
C GLU A 396 3.01 -5.95 6.07
#